data_248b76ae09be91fdd127e45e8e31214d
#
_entry.id   248b76ae09be91fdd127e45e8e31214d
#
_cell.length_a   1.000
_cell.length_b   1.000
_cell.length_c   1.000
_cell.angle_alpha   90.00
_cell.angle_beta   90.00
_cell.angle_gamma   90.00
#
_symmetry.space_group_name_H-M   'P 1'
#
loop_
_entity.id
_entity.type
_entity.pdbx_description
1 polymer ?
#
loop_
_entity_poly.entity_id
_entity_poly.type
_entity_poly.pdbx_seq_one_letter_code
_entity_poly.pdbx_strand_id
1 'polypeptide(L)'
;SDILLAITGGATNFTNFESILVPGKSGKNVFYTSDVVDSQIKLGKSDDGFEFDKVELKINGTTLNENEYSIVKGAIILKKRLTSAGTYNLTGTLTQRDAKTQEDKTVTVDQNIVIATEPNSAVVSADNMKVFYRGLRNPVSISIAGVNANTIVPSSKNGKFSKNGSAWTAQPTNVSAKSMSVSVSGVLNGTRRSFNGGTFRIENAPDGLGSVRVNKDFFTTGNEVTKRNLRYGAVTGKKPDNFNYDYEIIVTS
;
A
#
# COMPACT_ATOMS: atom_id res chain seq x y z
N SER A 1 12.71 -1.47 55.59
CA SER A 1 12.81 0.00 55.34
C SER A 1 12.54 0.35 53.89
N ASP A 2 12.85 -0.54 52.96
CA ASP A 2 12.69 -0.27 51.48
C ASP A 2 11.23 -0.42 50.97
N ILE A 3 10.40 -1.21 51.68
CA ILE A 3 9.00 -1.40 51.31
C ILE A 3 8.16 -0.15 51.63
N LEU A 4 8.55 0.62 52.64
CA LEU A 4 7.82 1.83 53.02
C LEU A 4 8.06 3.00 52.04
N LEU A 5 9.23 3.02 51.35
CA LEU A 5 9.54 4.03 50.35
C LEU A 5 8.72 3.83 49.05
N ALA A 6 8.39 2.58 48.71
CA ALA A 6 7.56 2.27 47.56
C ALA A 6 6.08 2.66 47.71
N ILE A 7 5.60 2.75 48.96
CA ILE A 7 4.20 3.12 49.30
C ILE A 7 4.03 4.63 49.46
N THR A 8 5.10 5.36 49.80
CA THR A 8 5.03 6.82 50.06
C THR A 8 5.32 7.69 48.81
N GLY A 9 5.24 7.13 47.61
CA GLY A 9 5.47 7.89 46.38
C GLY A 9 6.85 8.54 46.38
N GLY A 10 7.88 7.70 46.51
CA GLY A 10 9.27 8.15 46.34
C GLY A 10 9.36 8.88 44.99
N ALA A 11 9.90 10.10 44.99
CA ALA A 11 10.04 10.94 43.84
C ALA A 11 10.60 10.11 42.67
N THR A 12 9.77 9.83 41.68
CA THR A 12 10.15 9.17 40.47
C THR A 12 11.31 9.95 39.88
N ASN A 13 12.48 9.32 39.79
CA ASN A 13 13.66 10.01 39.35
C ASN A 13 13.51 10.27 37.84
N PHE A 14 12.99 11.44 37.47
CA PHE A 14 12.66 11.84 36.12
C PHE A 14 13.85 11.70 35.15
N THR A 15 15.07 11.85 35.65
CA THR A 15 16.31 11.73 34.86
C THR A 15 16.62 10.30 34.40
N ASN A 16 15.93 9.29 34.92
CA ASN A 16 16.11 7.89 34.51
C ASN A 16 15.12 7.45 33.42
N PHE A 17 14.34 8.37 32.86
CA PHE A 17 13.40 8.07 31.78
C PHE A 17 14.02 8.43 30.43
N GLU A 18 13.83 7.54 29.47
CA GLU A 18 14.12 7.80 28.06
C GLU A 18 12.85 8.25 27.35
N SER A 19 12.99 9.21 26.46
CA SER A 19 11.91 9.59 25.56
C SER A 19 11.78 8.58 24.44
N ILE A 20 10.56 8.15 24.14
CA ILE A 20 10.24 7.29 23.02
C ILE A 20 9.22 7.96 22.11
N LEU A 21 9.37 7.76 20.81
CA LEU A 21 8.39 8.19 19.82
C LEU A 21 7.49 7.00 19.47
N VAL A 22 6.19 7.15 19.67
CA VAL A 22 5.20 6.13 19.37
C VAL A 22 4.15 6.66 18.40
N PRO A 23 3.46 5.79 17.65
CA PRO A 23 2.37 6.21 16.78
C PRO A 23 1.29 6.96 17.55
N GLY A 24 0.72 7.99 16.90
CA GLY A 24 -0.45 8.70 17.40
C GLY A 24 -1.75 7.99 17.04
N LYS A 25 -2.86 8.75 16.98
CA LYS A 25 -4.18 8.22 16.59
C LYS A 25 -4.22 7.59 15.21
N SER A 26 -3.40 8.07 14.28
CA SER A 26 -3.28 7.53 12.92
C SER A 26 -2.67 6.12 12.89
N GLY A 27 -1.95 5.71 13.94
CA GLY A 27 -1.22 4.45 14.00
C GLY A 27 -0.01 4.39 13.06
N LYS A 28 0.43 5.51 12.50
CA LYS A 28 1.50 5.60 11.50
C LYS A 28 2.86 5.77 12.14
N ASN A 29 3.86 5.06 11.60
CA ASN A 29 5.29 5.28 11.86
C ASN A 29 5.97 6.03 10.70
N VAL A 30 5.37 5.99 9.51
CA VAL A 30 5.80 6.71 8.32
C VAL A 30 4.63 7.55 7.83
N PHE A 31 4.88 8.82 7.59
CA PHE A 31 3.88 9.79 7.11
C PHE A 31 4.13 10.13 5.66
N TYR A 32 3.11 10.62 4.97
CA TYR A 32 3.25 11.20 3.65
C TYR A 32 3.33 12.73 3.71
N THR A 33 3.81 13.35 2.65
CA THR A 33 3.96 14.82 2.56
C THR A 33 2.66 15.60 2.77
N SER A 34 1.48 14.96 2.61
CA SER A 34 0.17 15.56 2.89
C SER A 34 -0.33 15.31 4.32
N ASP A 35 0.29 14.39 5.04
CA ASP A 35 -0.16 14.03 6.39
C ASP A 35 0.18 15.13 7.41
N VAL A 36 -0.59 15.12 8.49
CA VAL A 36 -0.18 15.76 9.74
C VAL A 36 0.53 14.69 10.57
N VAL A 37 1.76 14.95 10.97
CA VAL A 37 2.49 14.09 11.92
C VAL A 37 1.79 14.18 13.26
N ASP A 38 1.28 13.05 13.74
CA ASP A 38 0.57 12.93 15.02
C ASP A 38 1.26 11.98 16.01
N SER A 39 2.54 11.64 15.74
CA SER A 39 3.35 10.83 16.66
C SER A 39 3.37 11.41 18.05
N GLN A 40 3.48 10.54 19.04
CA GLN A 40 3.50 10.92 20.44
C GLN A 40 4.87 10.69 21.05
N ILE A 41 5.39 11.69 21.74
CA ILE A 41 6.56 11.53 22.59
C ILE A 41 6.06 11.13 23.97
N LYS A 42 6.51 9.96 24.43
CA LYS A 42 6.22 9.43 25.78
C LYS A 42 7.51 9.16 26.52
N LEU A 43 7.45 9.19 27.83
CA LEU A 43 8.55 8.70 28.67
C LEU A 43 8.36 7.20 28.92
N GLY A 44 9.43 6.40 28.83
CA GLY A 44 9.36 4.93 28.79
C GLY A 44 8.73 4.20 29.96
N LYS A 45 8.43 4.90 31.05
CA LYS A 45 7.68 4.40 32.22
C LYS A 45 6.60 5.39 32.66
N SER A 46 6.02 6.15 31.74
CA SER A 46 5.00 7.13 32.13
C SER A 46 3.68 6.43 32.44
N ASP A 47 3.34 6.40 33.70
CA ASP A 47 1.95 6.45 34.10
C ASP A 47 1.39 7.81 33.69
N ASP A 48 0.08 7.88 33.45
CA ASP A 48 -0.68 9.03 32.91
C ASP A 48 -0.63 10.29 33.84
N GLY A 49 0.54 10.81 34.19
CA GLY A 49 0.63 11.83 35.21
C GLY A 49 1.81 12.80 35.17
N PHE A 50 2.66 12.73 34.13
CA PHE A 50 3.74 13.72 34.02
C PHE A 50 3.20 15.07 33.55
N GLU A 51 3.44 16.11 34.35
CA GLU A 51 3.27 17.49 33.94
C GLU A 51 4.65 18.07 33.61
N PHE A 52 4.78 18.69 32.46
CA PHE A 52 6.01 19.33 32.02
C PHE A 52 5.91 20.84 32.31
N ASP A 53 6.88 21.39 33.03
CA ASP A 53 6.97 22.83 33.24
C ASP A 53 7.51 23.54 32.01
N LYS A 54 8.36 22.83 31.24
CA LYS A 54 8.93 23.37 30.00
C LYS A 54 9.10 22.28 28.98
N VAL A 55 8.68 22.57 27.74
CA VAL A 55 8.84 21.72 26.57
C VAL A 55 9.52 22.52 25.47
N GLU A 56 10.71 22.11 25.09
CA GLU A 56 11.46 22.70 23.97
C GLU A 56 11.71 21.62 22.93
N LEU A 57 11.05 21.73 21.78
CA LEU A 57 11.17 20.78 20.67
C LEU A 57 11.62 21.47 19.41
N LYS A 58 12.45 20.78 18.63
CA LYS A 58 12.97 21.25 17.34
C LYS A 58 12.85 20.13 16.31
N ILE A 59 12.50 20.48 15.10
CA ILE A 59 12.59 19.60 13.94
C ILE A 59 13.64 20.16 13.00
N ASN A 60 14.68 19.36 12.72
CA ASN A 60 15.87 19.78 11.95
C ASN A 60 16.43 21.13 12.42
N GLY A 61 16.51 21.34 13.73
CA GLY A 61 17.03 22.56 14.36
C GLY A 61 16.02 23.71 14.46
N THR A 62 14.85 23.64 13.81
CA THR A 62 13.81 24.66 13.87
C THR A 62 12.88 24.40 15.04
N THR A 63 12.72 25.37 15.94
CA THR A 63 11.86 25.26 17.13
C THR A 63 10.39 25.12 16.73
N LEU A 64 9.68 24.20 17.39
CA LEU A 64 8.24 24.02 17.26
C LEU A 64 7.50 25.09 18.08
N ASN A 65 6.44 25.63 17.48
CA ASN A 65 5.52 26.52 18.18
C ASN A 65 4.51 25.72 19.01
N GLU A 66 3.88 26.34 19.99
CA GLU A 66 2.90 25.70 20.89
C GLU A 66 1.67 25.12 20.16
N ASN A 67 1.32 25.64 18.99
CA ASN A 67 0.24 25.13 18.16
C ASN A 67 0.61 23.88 17.34
N GLU A 68 1.90 23.53 17.26
CA GLU A 68 2.43 22.40 16.49
C GLU A 68 2.56 21.11 17.32
N TYR A 69 2.20 21.18 18.59
CA TYR A 69 2.06 20.03 19.48
C TYR A 69 0.98 20.28 20.54
N SER A 70 0.60 19.28 21.28
CA SER A 70 -0.23 19.38 22.48
C SER A 70 0.23 18.39 23.54
N ILE A 71 0.04 18.75 24.79
CA ILE A 71 0.35 17.89 25.94
C ILE A 71 -0.96 17.29 26.43
N VAL A 72 -1.06 15.98 26.47
CA VAL A 72 -2.24 15.26 26.93
C VAL A 72 -1.80 14.10 27.82
N LYS A 73 -2.16 14.14 29.10
CA LYS A 73 -1.84 13.08 30.08
C LYS A 73 -0.37 12.65 30.04
N GLY A 74 0.55 13.60 30.09
CA GLY A 74 1.99 13.33 30.08
C GLY A 74 2.59 12.86 28.75
N ALA A 75 1.80 12.81 27.67
CA ALA A 75 2.29 12.58 26.33
C ALA A 75 2.27 13.87 25.52
N ILE A 76 3.31 14.10 24.72
CA ILE A 76 3.36 15.22 23.78
C ILE A 76 2.95 14.69 22.41
N ILE A 77 1.83 15.19 21.87
CA ILE A 77 1.28 14.81 20.60
C ILE A 77 1.69 15.84 19.56
N LEU A 78 2.45 15.45 18.55
CA LEU A 78 2.81 16.33 17.45
C LEU A 78 1.60 16.68 16.58
N LYS A 79 1.61 17.85 15.97
CA LYS A 79 0.59 18.39 15.07
C LYS A 79 1.23 19.12 13.88
N LYS A 80 2.40 18.66 13.47
CA LYS A 80 3.21 19.33 12.43
C LYS A 80 2.95 18.71 11.07
N ARG A 81 2.78 19.54 10.05
CA ARG A 81 2.81 19.12 8.65
C ARG A 81 4.21 19.33 8.09
N LEU A 82 4.78 18.27 7.52
CA LEU A 82 6.06 18.27 6.84
C LEU A 82 5.83 17.97 5.35
N THR A 83 6.14 18.91 4.49
CA THR A 83 5.73 18.90 3.07
C THR A 83 6.76 18.29 2.12
N SER A 84 7.96 17.98 2.61
CA SER A 84 9.01 17.34 1.81
C SER A 84 9.30 15.95 2.32
N ALA A 85 9.55 15.01 1.41
CA ALA A 85 9.96 13.66 1.78
C ALA A 85 11.38 13.65 2.34
N GLY A 86 11.62 12.81 3.32
CA GLY A 86 12.93 12.70 3.98
C GLY A 86 12.81 12.24 5.42
N THR A 87 13.95 12.14 6.08
CA THR A 87 14.04 11.89 7.52
C THR A 87 14.26 13.21 8.24
N TYR A 88 13.43 13.50 9.23
CA TYR A 88 13.49 14.70 10.04
C TYR A 88 13.94 14.32 11.45
N ASN A 89 14.96 14.99 11.94
CA ASN A 89 15.43 14.80 13.29
C ASN A 89 14.61 15.66 14.26
N LEU A 90 13.92 15.00 15.19
CA LEU A 90 13.15 15.61 16.28
C LEU A 90 14.01 15.60 17.53
N THR A 91 14.46 16.78 17.93
CA THR A 91 15.31 16.97 19.12
C THR A 91 14.67 17.92 20.11
N GLY A 92 15.14 17.88 21.35
CA GLY A 92 14.69 18.83 22.36
C GLY A 92 14.86 18.36 23.78
N THR A 93 14.20 19.07 24.69
CA THR A 93 14.23 18.79 26.13
C THR A 93 12.84 18.93 26.72
N LEU A 94 12.55 18.02 27.65
CA LEU A 94 11.35 18.01 28.46
C LEU A 94 11.79 18.24 29.91
N THR A 95 11.34 19.32 30.54
CA THR A 95 11.76 19.70 31.90
C THR A 95 10.58 19.64 32.84
N GLN A 96 10.80 19.04 34.00
CA GLN A 96 9.89 19.05 35.13
C GLN A 96 10.63 19.58 36.36
N ARG A 97 10.04 20.51 37.05
CA ARG A 97 10.58 21.03 38.31
C ARG A 97 10.12 20.16 39.49
N ASP A 98 11.07 19.67 40.23
CA ASP A 98 10.75 18.91 41.44
C ASP A 98 10.17 19.84 42.49
N ALA A 99 8.93 19.59 42.94
CA ALA A 99 8.22 20.44 43.86
C ALA A 99 8.88 20.55 45.25
N LYS A 100 9.71 19.55 45.63
CA LYS A 100 10.37 19.52 46.96
C LYS A 100 11.77 20.12 46.93
N THR A 101 12.55 19.74 45.93
CA THR A 101 13.96 20.19 45.83
C THR A 101 14.11 21.48 45.02
N GLN A 102 13.08 21.87 44.27
CA GLN A 102 13.09 23.03 43.34
C GLN A 102 14.13 22.87 42.24
N GLU A 103 14.63 21.66 42.02
CA GLU A 103 15.58 21.35 40.95
C GLU A 103 14.87 21.00 39.65
N ASP A 104 15.42 21.42 38.55
CA ASP A 104 14.92 21.08 37.22
C ASP A 104 15.46 19.72 36.78
N LYS A 105 14.56 18.78 36.49
CA LYS A 105 14.86 17.48 35.94
C LYS A 105 14.52 17.47 34.45
N THR A 106 15.50 17.11 33.60
CA THR A 106 15.38 17.24 32.16
C THR A 106 15.57 15.89 31.47
N VAL A 107 14.72 15.56 30.52
CA VAL A 107 14.84 14.44 29.61
C VAL A 107 15.09 14.94 28.20
N THR A 108 16.08 14.37 27.54
CA THR A 108 16.40 14.70 26.13
C THR A 108 15.51 13.91 25.18
N VAL A 109 15.05 14.60 24.14
CA VAL A 109 14.39 14.00 22.99
C VAL A 109 15.37 13.95 21.82
N ASP A 110 15.58 12.79 21.26
CA ASP A 110 16.36 12.58 20.02
C ASP A 110 15.73 11.43 19.24
N GLN A 111 14.88 11.75 18.28
CA GLN A 111 14.07 10.80 17.54
C GLN A 111 14.03 11.18 16.07
N ASN A 112 13.67 10.22 15.20
CA ASN A 112 13.53 10.45 13.77
C ASN A 112 12.07 10.28 13.32
N ILE A 113 11.62 11.21 12.46
CA ILE A 113 10.33 11.17 11.79
C ILE A 113 10.58 10.95 10.31
N VAL A 114 9.95 9.92 9.72
CA VAL A 114 10.11 9.61 8.30
C VAL A 114 8.89 10.09 7.52
N ILE A 115 9.16 10.93 6.51
CA ILE A 115 8.16 11.43 5.57
C ILE A 115 8.45 10.81 4.20
N ALA A 116 7.48 10.10 3.65
CA ALA A 116 7.55 9.51 2.31
C ALA A 116 6.80 10.37 1.29
N THR A 117 7.20 10.27 0.02
CA THR A 117 6.42 10.83 -1.08
C THR A 117 5.12 10.03 -1.24
N GLU A 118 4.01 10.72 -1.48
CA GLU A 118 2.76 10.03 -1.81
C GLU A 118 2.90 9.24 -3.12
N PRO A 119 2.29 8.05 -3.19
CA PRO A 119 2.23 7.34 -4.46
C PRO A 119 1.43 8.17 -5.46
N ASN A 120 1.95 8.31 -6.67
CA ASN A 120 1.30 9.04 -7.77
C ASN A 120 0.72 8.11 -8.84
N SER A 121 1.05 6.83 -8.77
CA SER A 121 0.61 5.82 -9.74
C SER A 121 0.25 4.51 -9.06
N ALA A 122 -0.60 3.73 -9.72
CA ALA A 122 -0.86 2.35 -9.41
C ALA A 122 0.09 1.45 -10.23
N VAL A 123 0.51 0.34 -9.64
CA VAL A 123 1.13 -0.74 -10.39
C VAL A 123 0.00 -1.63 -10.90
N VAL A 124 -0.19 -1.65 -12.22
CA VAL A 124 -1.09 -2.57 -12.91
C VAL A 124 -0.24 -3.45 -13.80
N SER A 125 -0.27 -4.74 -13.56
CA SER A 125 0.42 -5.73 -14.38
C SER A 125 -0.63 -6.57 -15.08
N ALA A 126 -0.60 -6.57 -16.42
CA ALA A 126 -1.22 -7.64 -17.19
C ALA A 126 -0.26 -8.83 -17.07
N ASP A 127 -0.73 -9.92 -16.47
CA ASP A 127 0.12 -11.09 -16.17
C ASP A 127 0.75 -11.71 -17.42
N ASN A 128 0.27 -11.29 -18.60
CA ASN A 128 0.80 -11.66 -19.92
C ASN A 128 1.13 -10.42 -20.77
N MET A 129 2.33 -9.84 -20.59
CA MET A 129 3.03 -8.94 -21.53
C MET A 129 2.40 -7.57 -21.83
N LYS A 130 1.73 -6.89 -20.92
CA LYS A 130 1.13 -5.55 -21.12
C LYS A 130 0.16 -5.44 -22.30
N VAL A 131 -0.47 -6.55 -22.65
CA VAL A 131 -1.47 -6.66 -23.71
C VAL A 131 -2.77 -7.20 -23.10
N PHE A 132 -3.88 -6.62 -23.50
CA PHE A 132 -5.20 -7.18 -23.26
C PHE A 132 -5.76 -7.77 -24.54
N TYR A 133 -6.17 -9.01 -24.48
CA TYR A 133 -6.79 -9.68 -25.62
C TYR A 133 -8.29 -9.41 -25.65
N ARG A 134 -8.75 -9.01 -26.82
CA ARG A 134 -10.14 -8.69 -27.11
C ARG A 134 -11.04 -9.91 -26.90
N GLY A 135 -12.18 -9.70 -26.26
CA GLY A 135 -13.16 -10.75 -25.97
C GLY A 135 -12.79 -11.69 -24.82
N LEU A 136 -11.54 -11.65 -24.34
CA LEU A 136 -11.09 -12.52 -23.26
C LEU A 136 -11.09 -11.82 -21.91
N ARG A 137 -11.16 -12.61 -20.85
CA ARG A 137 -10.90 -12.17 -19.47
C ARG A 137 -9.39 -12.22 -19.22
N ASN A 138 -8.76 -11.07 -19.21
CA ASN A 138 -7.32 -10.94 -19.03
C ASN A 138 -7.00 -10.82 -17.54
N PRO A 139 -6.22 -11.75 -16.95
CA PRO A 139 -5.80 -11.65 -15.55
C PRO A 139 -4.96 -10.39 -15.34
N VAL A 140 -5.21 -9.67 -14.24
CA VAL A 140 -4.46 -8.48 -13.87
C VAL A 140 -4.19 -8.43 -12.38
N SER A 141 -2.98 -8.05 -12.03
CA SER A 141 -2.58 -7.74 -10.67
C SER A 141 -2.55 -6.23 -10.49
N ILE A 142 -3.16 -5.72 -9.43
CA ILE A 142 -3.27 -4.28 -9.16
C ILE A 142 -2.85 -3.99 -7.73
N SER A 143 -1.91 -3.08 -7.57
CA SER A 143 -1.48 -2.61 -6.26
C SER A 143 -1.16 -1.11 -6.26
N ILE A 144 -1.32 -0.47 -5.12
CA ILE A 144 -0.93 0.91 -4.88
C ILE A 144 -0.24 0.95 -3.52
N ALA A 145 0.95 1.55 -3.46
CA ALA A 145 1.69 1.63 -2.20
C ALA A 145 0.87 2.36 -1.13
N GLY A 146 0.77 1.78 0.06
CA GLY A 146 0.04 2.37 1.19
C GLY A 146 -1.49 2.33 1.08
N VAL A 147 -2.06 1.69 0.06
CA VAL A 147 -3.51 1.56 -0.13
C VAL A 147 -3.97 0.13 0.18
N ASN A 148 -5.01 0.01 0.99
CA ASN A 148 -5.62 -1.29 1.28
C ASN A 148 -6.24 -1.88 0.02
N ALA A 149 -5.85 -3.11 -0.35
CA ALA A 149 -6.29 -3.83 -1.54
C ALA A 149 -7.83 -3.96 -1.66
N ASN A 150 -8.54 -3.97 -0.53
CA ASN A 150 -10.01 -4.03 -0.54
C ASN A 150 -10.69 -2.73 -0.98
N THR A 151 -9.96 -1.61 -0.97
CA THR A 151 -10.47 -0.30 -1.40
C THR A 151 -10.15 0.01 -2.85
N ILE A 152 -9.33 -0.82 -3.50
CA ILE A 152 -8.88 -0.66 -4.88
C ILE A 152 -10.05 -0.94 -5.84
N VAL A 153 -10.27 -0.02 -6.76
CA VAL A 153 -11.28 -0.14 -7.83
C VAL A 153 -10.68 0.35 -9.15
N PRO A 154 -10.35 -0.55 -10.07
CA PRO A 154 -9.91 -0.18 -11.41
C PRO A 154 -11.08 0.21 -12.32
N SER A 155 -10.80 1.06 -13.29
CA SER A 155 -11.76 1.51 -14.31
C SER A 155 -11.08 1.82 -15.65
N SER A 156 -11.85 1.75 -16.74
CA SER A 156 -11.43 2.17 -18.07
C SER A 156 -12.63 2.52 -18.94
N LYS A 157 -12.45 3.42 -19.90
CA LYS A 157 -13.49 3.73 -20.91
C LYS A 157 -13.63 2.60 -21.95
N ASN A 158 -12.57 1.85 -22.21
CA ASN A 158 -12.51 0.85 -23.29
C ASN A 158 -12.64 -0.59 -22.79
N GLY A 159 -12.98 -0.79 -21.51
CA GLY A 159 -13.10 -2.12 -20.95
C GLY A 159 -13.76 -2.16 -19.59
N LYS A 160 -14.04 -3.37 -19.13
CA LYS A 160 -14.62 -3.68 -17.80
C LYS A 160 -13.61 -4.43 -16.95
N PHE A 161 -13.71 -4.21 -15.65
CA PHE A 161 -12.97 -4.99 -14.65
C PHE A 161 -13.93 -5.80 -13.81
N SER A 162 -13.54 -7.03 -13.49
CA SER A 162 -14.27 -7.91 -12.59
C SER A 162 -13.32 -8.46 -11.53
N LYS A 163 -13.80 -8.57 -10.30
CA LYS A 163 -13.04 -9.10 -9.17
C LYS A 163 -13.59 -10.48 -8.80
N ASN A 164 -12.69 -11.45 -8.61
CA ASN A 164 -13.02 -12.76 -8.08
C ASN A 164 -12.05 -13.06 -6.92
N GLY A 165 -12.53 -12.98 -5.68
CA GLY A 165 -11.69 -13.01 -4.50
C GLY A 165 -10.69 -11.85 -4.49
N SER A 166 -9.40 -12.14 -4.48
CA SER A 166 -8.31 -11.16 -4.56
C SER A 166 -7.86 -10.86 -5.99
N ALA A 167 -8.26 -11.69 -6.97
CA ALA A 167 -7.83 -11.57 -8.36
C ALA A 167 -8.74 -10.62 -9.15
N TRP A 168 -8.15 -9.86 -10.05
CA TRP A 168 -8.85 -9.02 -11.01
C TRP A 168 -8.74 -9.57 -12.42
N THR A 169 -9.76 -9.33 -13.23
CA THR A 169 -9.72 -9.56 -14.67
C THR A 169 -10.15 -8.30 -15.40
N ALA A 170 -9.46 -8.00 -16.51
CA ALA A 170 -9.80 -6.92 -17.43
C ALA A 170 -10.37 -7.52 -18.72
N GLN A 171 -11.45 -6.94 -19.23
CA GLN A 171 -12.05 -7.33 -20.50
C GLN A 171 -12.26 -6.09 -21.38
N PRO A 172 -11.50 -5.95 -22.49
CA PRO A 172 -11.78 -4.92 -23.49
C PRO A 172 -13.18 -5.08 -24.05
N THR A 173 -13.96 -4.00 -24.05
CA THR A 173 -15.35 -4.01 -24.58
C THR A 173 -15.52 -3.17 -25.83
N ASN A 174 -14.61 -2.23 -26.09
CA ASN A 174 -14.65 -1.41 -27.28
C ASN A 174 -13.96 -2.16 -28.44
N VAL A 175 -14.73 -2.55 -29.45
CA VAL A 175 -14.28 -3.37 -30.58
C VAL A 175 -13.27 -2.67 -31.50
N SER A 176 -13.26 -1.35 -31.54
CA SER A 176 -12.35 -0.55 -32.41
C SER A 176 -11.14 0.01 -31.64
N ALA A 177 -11.14 -0.05 -30.31
CA ALA A 177 -10.03 0.48 -29.54
C ALA A 177 -8.76 -0.36 -29.70
N LYS A 178 -7.63 0.31 -29.93
CA LYS A 178 -6.30 -0.31 -29.99
C LYS A 178 -5.56 -0.29 -28.66
N SER A 179 -6.08 0.46 -27.68
CA SER A 179 -5.50 0.56 -26.35
C SER A 179 -6.55 0.76 -25.27
N MET A 180 -6.20 0.43 -24.05
CA MET A 180 -7.00 0.55 -22.85
C MET A 180 -6.18 1.27 -21.78
N SER A 181 -6.52 2.53 -21.52
CA SER A 181 -5.96 3.27 -20.38
C SER A 181 -6.71 2.90 -19.11
N VAL A 182 -5.96 2.56 -18.08
CA VAL A 182 -6.48 2.13 -16.79
C VAL A 182 -6.33 3.25 -15.77
N SER A 183 -7.41 3.57 -15.08
CA SER A 183 -7.42 4.41 -13.89
C SER A 183 -7.79 3.54 -12.70
N VAL A 184 -7.11 3.74 -11.58
CA VAL A 184 -7.34 2.95 -10.37
C VAL A 184 -7.68 3.91 -9.23
N SER A 185 -8.79 3.70 -8.55
CA SER A 185 -9.11 4.43 -7.33
C SER A 185 -8.86 3.57 -6.10
N GLY A 186 -8.48 4.22 -4.99
CA GLY A 186 -8.27 3.56 -3.72
C GLY A 186 -8.29 4.56 -2.56
N VAL A 187 -8.40 4.07 -1.32
CA VAL A 187 -8.40 4.91 -0.13
C VAL A 187 -6.99 5.01 0.41
N LEU A 188 -6.40 6.19 0.31
CA LEU A 188 -5.10 6.55 0.89
C LEU A 188 -5.35 7.57 2.01
N ASN A 189 -4.89 7.26 3.22
CA ASN A 189 -5.06 8.13 4.39
C ASN A 189 -6.52 8.57 4.65
N GLY A 190 -7.47 7.62 4.51
CA GLY A 190 -8.89 7.89 4.72
C GLY A 190 -9.59 8.60 3.55
N THR A 191 -8.86 9.04 2.53
CA THR A 191 -9.42 9.76 1.38
C THR A 191 -9.32 8.91 0.12
N ARG A 192 -10.43 8.81 -0.64
CA ARG A 192 -10.43 8.13 -1.93
C ARG A 192 -9.73 9.01 -2.97
N ARG A 193 -8.73 8.44 -3.63
CA ARG A 193 -7.93 9.10 -4.69
C ARG A 193 -7.91 8.26 -5.95
N SER A 194 -7.59 8.91 -7.07
CA SER A 194 -7.41 8.25 -8.37
C SER A 194 -5.93 8.24 -8.75
N PHE A 195 -5.47 7.12 -9.28
CA PHE A 195 -4.09 6.86 -9.66
C PHE A 195 -4.03 6.42 -11.11
N ASN A 196 -2.99 6.79 -11.82
CA ASN A 196 -2.76 6.32 -13.17
C ASN A 196 -2.29 4.86 -13.13
N GLY A 197 -3.01 3.96 -13.77
CA GLY A 197 -2.70 2.53 -13.90
C GLY A 197 -1.97 2.18 -15.20
N GLY A 198 -1.67 3.17 -16.04
CA GLY A 198 -0.99 2.96 -17.32
C GLY A 198 -1.93 2.68 -18.49
N THR A 199 -1.31 2.45 -19.64
CA THR A 199 -2.01 2.14 -20.91
C THR A 199 -1.51 0.82 -21.46
N PHE A 200 -2.43 -0.06 -21.83
CA PHE A 200 -2.19 -1.40 -22.37
C PHE A 200 -2.65 -1.45 -23.82
N ARG A 201 -1.95 -2.20 -24.65
CA ARG A 201 -2.38 -2.48 -26.02
C ARG A 201 -3.56 -3.45 -25.98
N ILE A 202 -4.47 -3.32 -26.95
CA ILE A 202 -5.54 -4.29 -27.18
C ILE A 202 -5.23 -5.01 -28.48
N GLU A 203 -5.15 -6.33 -28.41
CA GLU A 203 -4.89 -7.21 -29.55
C GLU A 203 -6.03 -8.24 -29.67
N ASN A 204 -6.17 -8.83 -30.83
CA ASN A 204 -7.06 -9.97 -30.98
C ASN A 204 -6.37 -11.22 -30.40
N ALA A 205 -7.15 -12.13 -29.87
CA ALA A 205 -6.62 -13.43 -29.52
C ALA A 205 -6.02 -14.09 -30.78
N PRO A 206 -4.89 -14.81 -30.66
CA PRO A 206 -4.36 -15.55 -31.78
C PRO A 206 -5.40 -16.52 -32.34
N ASP A 207 -5.42 -16.67 -33.66
CA ASP A 207 -6.26 -17.65 -34.30
C ASP A 207 -5.89 -19.07 -33.85
N GLY A 208 -6.89 -19.91 -33.69
CA GLY A 208 -6.68 -21.31 -33.39
C GLY A 208 -6.08 -22.05 -34.60
N LEU A 209 -5.24 -23.02 -34.31
CA LEU A 209 -4.74 -23.93 -35.36
C LEU A 209 -5.83 -24.98 -35.62
N GLY A 210 -6.19 -25.13 -36.91
CA GLY A 210 -7.03 -26.26 -37.33
C GLY A 210 -6.37 -27.58 -36.96
N SER A 211 -7.10 -28.46 -36.30
CA SER A 211 -6.56 -29.73 -35.83
C SER A 211 -7.62 -30.84 -35.83
N VAL A 212 -7.14 -32.08 -35.88
CA VAL A 212 -7.96 -33.26 -35.64
C VAL A 212 -7.64 -33.77 -34.22
N ARG A 213 -8.61 -33.84 -33.37
CA ARG A 213 -8.47 -34.39 -32.01
C ARG A 213 -8.86 -35.85 -31.99
N VAL A 214 -7.96 -36.69 -31.53
CA VAL A 214 -8.21 -38.12 -31.29
C VAL A 214 -7.89 -38.39 -29.81
N ASN A 215 -8.86 -38.69 -29.02
CA ASN A 215 -8.77 -38.79 -27.54
C ASN A 215 -8.24 -37.45 -26.93
N LYS A 216 -7.00 -37.48 -26.41
CA LYS A 216 -6.32 -36.31 -25.79
C LYS A 216 -5.33 -35.64 -26.74
N ASP A 217 -5.03 -36.28 -27.90
CA ASP A 217 -4.01 -35.80 -28.82
C ASP A 217 -4.60 -34.89 -29.88
N PHE A 218 -3.83 -33.85 -30.25
CA PHE A 218 -4.18 -32.89 -31.29
C PHE A 218 -3.17 -33.03 -32.44
N PHE A 219 -3.66 -33.26 -33.63
CA PHE A 219 -2.89 -33.38 -34.87
C PHE A 219 -3.17 -32.13 -35.72
N THR A 220 -2.14 -31.30 -35.91
CA THR A 220 -2.18 -30.07 -36.71
C THR A 220 -1.55 -30.31 -38.10
N THR A 221 -1.61 -29.34 -38.96
CA THR A 221 -0.94 -29.35 -40.26
C THR A 221 0.54 -29.76 -40.12
N GLY A 222 0.95 -30.75 -40.91
CA GLY A 222 2.30 -31.32 -40.84
C GLY A 222 2.46 -32.56 -39.97
N ASN A 223 1.44 -32.89 -39.16
CA ASN A 223 1.45 -34.15 -38.44
C ASN A 223 0.89 -35.28 -39.29
N GLU A 224 1.49 -36.48 -39.20
CA GLU A 224 0.94 -37.68 -39.79
C GLU A 224 -0.15 -38.25 -38.88
N VAL A 225 -1.32 -38.55 -39.48
CA VAL A 225 -2.45 -39.16 -38.81
C VAL A 225 -2.84 -40.43 -39.54
N THR A 226 -2.95 -41.55 -38.82
CA THR A 226 -3.37 -42.80 -39.41
C THR A 226 -4.83 -42.74 -39.84
N LYS A 227 -5.20 -43.49 -40.91
CA LYS A 227 -6.60 -43.63 -41.38
C LYS A 227 -7.54 -44.04 -40.26
N ARG A 228 -7.10 -44.87 -39.32
CA ARG A 228 -7.89 -45.30 -38.13
C ARG A 228 -8.18 -44.11 -37.23
N ASN A 229 -7.19 -43.28 -36.95
CA ASN A 229 -7.35 -42.08 -36.08
C ASN A 229 -8.24 -41.03 -36.74
N LEU A 230 -8.12 -40.81 -38.07
CA LEU A 230 -9.00 -39.92 -38.81
C LEU A 230 -10.49 -40.34 -38.73
N ARG A 231 -10.76 -41.64 -38.71
CA ARG A 231 -12.14 -42.17 -38.61
C ARG A 231 -12.83 -41.85 -37.30
N TYR A 232 -12.08 -41.71 -36.24
CA TYR A 232 -12.58 -41.43 -34.88
C TYR A 232 -12.22 -40.04 -34.36
N GLY A 233 -11.53 -39.26 -35.17
CA GLY A 233 -11.09 -37.88 -34.83
C GLY A 233 -12.21 -36.88 -35.04
N ALA A 234 -12.25 -35.85 -34.19
CA ALA A 234 -13.11 -34.68 -34.34
C ALA A 234 -12.29 -33.52 -34.89
N VAL A 235 -12.79 -32.83 -35.92
CA VAL A 235 -12.21 -31.58 -36.40
C VAL A 235 -12.43 -30.52 -35.30
N THR A 236 -11.37 -29.88 -34.85
CA THR A 236 -11.39 -28.92 -33.77
C THR A 236 -10.30 -27.86 -33.97
N GLY A 237 -10.30 -26.84 -33.17
CA GLY A 237 -9.21 -25.88 -33.09
C GLY A 237 -8.29 -26.19 -31.91
N LYS A 238 -6.99 -26.13 -32.11
CA LYS A 238 -5.98 -26.18 -31.05
C LYS A 238 -5.53 -24.75 -30.73
N LYS A 239 -5.47 -24.42 -29.44
CA LYS A 239 -4.84 -23.17 -29.00
C LYS A 239 -3.35 -23.19 -29.31
N PRO A 240 -2.72 -22.05 -29.65
CA PRO A 240 -1.26 -21.94 -29.71
C PRO A 240 -0.62 -22.37 -28.37
N ASP A 241 0.47 -23.13 -28.42
CA ASP A 241 1.07 -23.76 -27.24
C ASP A 241 1.53 -22.76 -26.16
N ASN A 242 1.84 -21.53 -26.54
CA ASN A 242 2.30 -20.46 -25.63
C ASN A 242 1.20 -19.48 -25.23
N PHE A 243 -0.07 -19.81 -25.45
CA PHE A 243 -1.18 -18.91 -25.17
C PHE A 243 -2.07 -19.44 -24.05
N ASN A 244 -1.82 -19.00 -22.82
CA ASN A 244 -2.42 -19.51 -21.58
C ASN A 244 -3.74 -18.83 -21.20
N TYR A 245 -4.57 -18.46 -22.16
CA TYR A 245 -5.92 -17.95 -21.88
C TYR A 245 -6.95 -19.04 -22.02
N ASP A 246 -8.00 -18.96 -21.18
CA ASP A 246 -9.14 -19.86 -21.30
C ASP A 246 -10.14 -19.29 -22.30
N TYR A 247 -10.21 -19.89 -23.49
CA TYR A 247 -11.19 -19.60 -24.52
C TYR A 247 -11.45 -20.84 -25.38
N GLU A 248 -12.63 -20.91 -25.93
CA GLU A 248 -13.04 -21.98 -26.82
C GLU A 248 -12.80 -21.56 -28.27
N ILE A 249 -12.26 -22.48 -29.08
CA ILE A 249 -12.10 -22.29 -30.52
C ILE A 249 -13.28 -22.97 -31.18
N ILE A 250 -14.13 -22.16 -31.84
CA ILE A 250 -15.26 -22.67 -32.61
C ILE A 250 -14.83 -22.79 -34.06
N VAL A 251 -14.96 -23.98 -34.61
CA VAL A 251 -14.76 -24.23 -36.06
C VAL A 251 -16.07 -23.90 -36.77
N THR A 252 -16.03 -22.87 -37.61
CA THR A 252 -17.17 -22.52 -38.46
C THR A 252 -16.91 -23.10 -39.86
N SER A 253 -17.91 -23.73 -40.42
CA SER A 253 -17.92 -24.23 -41.81
C SER A 253 -18.15 -23.10 -42.82
#